data_24fb6d9dea008333522879bb37cc2d6d
#
_entry.id   24fb6d9dea008333522879bb37cc2d6d
#
_cell.length_a   1.000
_cell.length_b   1.000
_cell.length_c   1.000
_cell.angle_alpha   90.00
_cell.angle_beta   90.00
_cell.angle_gamma   90.00
#
_symmetry.space_group_name_H-M   'P 1'
#
loop_
_entity.id
_entity.type
_entity.pdbx_description
1 polymer ?
#
loop_
_entity_poly.entity_id
_entity_poly.type
_entity_poly.pdbx_seq_one_letter_code
_entity_poly.pdbx_strand_id
1 'polypeptide(L)'
;MKKLILLALVFMAGVTLTTQAKDKKKKPVATTPASIVKLVSPNDTLSYLAGMSATEGLVAYLQQSFQVDTTNMADFLKGFREAQTRVSDPAFKAYAAGMQIAEMVNSRILPNMKQAFVGLKDSIEHAMFINGFTAALQNDTTFFTQNEATKRYRQRMEDVVETRNAAYKQENADWLKANAKKEGMHTTPSGLQYKVLVEGKGPMPKESDKVKVKYEGRLIDGTVFDSSYKRDPQTNTFRCNEVIKGWTEALTMMPVGSKWEVCIPENLAYGGRQAGQIKPYSTLIFTVELVGIEK
;
A
#
# COMPACT_ATOMS: atom_id res chain seq x y z
N MET A 1 27.15 29.49 -23.31
CA MET A 1 27.05 29.54 -21.85
C MET A 1 26.44 28.18 -21.39
N LYS A 2 27.31 27.27 -20.97
CA LYS A 2 26.94 25.93 -20.57
C LYS A 2 26.46 25.98 -19.10
N LYS A 3 25.19 25.66 -18.86
CA LYS A 3 24.65 25.57 -17.50
C LYS A 3 25.21 24.31 -16.83
N LEU A 4 26.05 24.51 -15.82
CA LEU A 4 26.42 23.47 -14.86
C LEU A 4 25.18 23.11 -14.07
N ILE A 5 24.69 21.85 -14.21
CA ILE A 5 23.69 21.30 -13.36
C ILE A 5 24.41 20.78 -12.12
N LEU A 6 24.35 21.58 -11.05
CA LEU A 6 24.77 21.16 -9.70
C LEU A 6 23.70 20.21 -9.18
N LEU A 7 24.03 18.91 -9.13
CA LEU A 7 23.13 17.90 -8.50
C LEU A 7 23.30 18.05 -6.99
N ALA A 8 22.57 18.99 -6.39
CA ALA A 8 22.44 19.08 -4.95
C ALA A 8 21.53 17.93 -4.50
N LEU A 9 22.07 16.94 -3.79
CA LEU A 9 21.32 15.99 -2.98
C LEU A 9 20.60 16.76 -1.89
N VAL A 10 19.35 17.14 -2.16
CA VAL A 10 18.48 17.77 -1.15
C VAL A 10 18.02 16.68 -0.19
N PHE A 11 18.66 16.57 0.97
CA PHE A 11 18.11 15.84 2.11
C PHE A 11 16.97 16.67 2.72
N MET A 12 15.74 16.23 2.56
CA MET A 12 14.60 16.79 3.29
C MET A 12 14.71 16.38 4.77
N ALA A 13 15.13 17.33 5.60
CA ALA A 13 15.01 17.22 7.04
C ALA A 13 13.55 17.49 7.45
N GLY A 14 12.91 16.53 8.03
CA GLY A 14 11.61 16.69 8.66
C GLY A 14 11.53 15.89 9.96
N VAL A 15 11.26 16.63 11.04
CA VAL A 15 10.83 16.21 12.39
C VAL A 15 11.92 16.01 13.43
N THR A 16 12.07 17.07 14.22
CA THR A 16 12.71 17.08 15.55
C THR A 16 11.84 16.34 16.56
N LEU A 17 12.39 15.27 17.13
CA LEU A 17 11.94 14.72 18.42
C LEU A 17 13.14 14.68 19.36
N THR A 18 13.15 15.64 20.29
CA THR A 18 14.11 15.69 21.39
C THR A 18 13.78 14.60 22.40
N THR A 19 14.63 13.59 22.49
CA THR A 19 14.74 12.76 23.69
C THR A 19 16.17 12.75 24.17
N GLN A 20 16.40 13.33 25.34
CA GLN A 20 17.69 13.26 26.05
C GLN A 20 17.98 11.80 26.42
N ALA A 21 19.01 11.21 25.84
CA ALA A 21 19.59 9.97 26.32
C ALA A 21 21.05 10.24 26.78
N LYS A 22 21.34 9.82 28.01
CA LYS A 22 22.61 9.94 28.70
C LYS A 22 23.78 9.38 27.89
N ASP A 23 24.80 10.23 27.70
CA ASP A 23 26.09 9.88 27.13
C ASP A 23 26.77 8.74 27.90
N LYS A 24 26.83 7.56 27.27
CA LYS A 24 27.85 6.56 27.60
C LYS A 24 29.04 6.78 26.65
N LYS A 25 30.17 7.24 27.21
CA LYS A 25 31.46 7.39 26.50
C LYS A 25 31.79 6.07 25.78
N LYS A 26 31.62 6.03 24.43
CA LYS A 26 32.11 4.92 23.58
C LYS A 26 33.60 5.11 23.33
N LYS A 27 34.40 4.04 23.52
CA LYS A 27 35.81 4.01 23.16
C LYS A 27 35.97 4.26 21.64
N PRO A 28 37.02 5.00 21.22
CA PRO A 28 37.29 5.18 19.79
C PRO A 28 37.65 3.83 19.15
N VAL A 29 37.04 3.54 17.99
CA VAL A 29 37.39 2.41 17.13
C VAL A 29 38.81 2.65 16.60
N ALA A 30 39.71 1.67 16.78
CA ALA A 30 41.07 1.74 16.24
C ALA A 30 41.01 1.81 14.71
N THR A 31 41.35 2.97 14.17
CA THR A 31 41.48 3.20 12.72
C THR A 31 42.84 2.74 12.28
N THR A 32 42.92 1.93 11.21
CA THR A 32 44.16 1.67 10.45
C THR A 32 44.77 3.04 10.11
N PRO A 33 46.13 3.26 10.28
CA PRO A 33 46.70 4.57 10.05
C PRO A 33 46.42 5.01 8.62
N ALA A 34 45.63 6.09 8.49
CA ALA A 34 45.46 6.75 7.21
C ALA A 34 46.84 7.22 6.74
N SER A 35 47.16 6.98 5.47
CA SER A 35 48.30 7.63 4.84
C SER A 35 48.26 9.10 5.21
N ILE A 36 49.37 9.67 5.75
CA ILE A 36 49.40 11.04 6.21
C ILE A 36 49.13 11.94 4.99
N VAL A 37 47.86 12.40 4.87
CA VAL A 37 47.47 13.35 3.82
C VAL A 37 48.04 14.71 4.24
N LYS A 38 48.86 15.31 3.37
CA LYS A 38 49.38 16.66 3.55
C LYS A 38 48.59 17.61 2.67
N LEU A 39 47.99 18.60 3.26
CA LEU A 39 47.34 19.71 2.53
C LEU A 39 48.42 20.75 2.21
N VAL A 40 48.96 20.69 1.00
CA VAL A 40 50.12 21.51 0.58
C VAL A 40 49.67 22.76 -0.19
N SER A 41 48.53 22.68 -0.86
CA SER A 41 48.02 23.80 -1.66
C SER A 41 46.61 24.22 -1.22
N PRO A 42 46.14 25.43 -1.60
CA PRO A 42 44.75 25.85 -1.40
C PRO A 42 43.74 24.89 -2.06
N ASN A 43 44.11 24.30 -3.21
CA ASN A 43 43.26 23.32 -3.91
C ASN A 43 43.14 22.01 -3.13
N ASP A 44 44.22 21.56 -2.47
CA ASP A 44 44.15 20.36 -1.58
C ASP A 44 43.22 20.63 -0.43
N THR A 45 43.36 21.80 0.19
CA THR A 45 42.49 22.21 1.31
C THR A 45 41.03 22.28 0.87
N LEU A 46 40.73 22.92 -0.25
CA LEU A 46 39.38 23.03 -0.79
C LEU A 46 38.78 21.64 -1.09
N SER A 47 39.57 20.79 -1.76
CA SER A 47 39.14 19.43 -2.11
C SER A 47 38.85 18.57 -0.88
N TYR A 48 39.69 18.68 0.15
CA TYR A 48 39.53 17.95 1.40
C TYR A 48 38.29 18.42 2.15
N LEU A 49 38.08 19.73 2.27
CA LEU A 49 36.87 20.32 2.89
C LEU A 49 35.59 19.91 2.13
N ALA A 50 35.62 19.93 0.82
CA ALA A 50 34.49 19.48 0.01
C ALA A 50 34.13 18.01 0.27
N GLY A 51 35.18 17.14 0.36
CA GLY A 51 34.99 15.74 0.70
C GLY A 51 34.37 15.52 2.08
N MET A 52 34.86 16.28 3.10
CA MET A 52 34.26 16.23 4.44
C MET A 52 32.83 16.74 4.46
N SER A 53 32.56 17.87 3.80
CA SER A 53 31.21 18.43 3.72
C SER A 53 30.22 17.51 3.05
N ALA A 54 30.66 16.74 2.03
CA ALA A 54 29.81 15.78 1.32
C ALA A 54 29.34 14.60 2.18
N THR A 55 29.90 14.40 3.37
CA THR A 55 29.49 13.33 4.31
C THR A 55 28.46 13.79 5.34
N GLU A 56 28.01 15.04 5.28
CA GLU A 56 26.99 15.54 6.19
C GLU A 56 25.70 14.71 6.06
N GLY A 57 25.22 14.15 7.19
CA GLY A 57 24.04 13.27 7.21
C GLY A 57 24.26 11.84 6.69
N LEU A 58 25.42 11.53 6.09
CA LEU A 58 25.68 10.22 5.48
C LEU A 58 25.58 9.06 6.48
N VAL A 59 26.06 9.21 7.70
CA VAL A 59 25.98 8.15 8.72
C VAL A 59 24.55 7.80 9.06
N ALA A 60 23.70 8.80 9.24
CA ALA A 60 22.27 8.58 9.50
C ALA A 60 21.58 7.88 8.29
N TYR A 61 21.93 8.30 7.09
CA TYR A 61 21.44 7.67 5.85
C TYR A 61 21.87 6.21 5.73
N LEU A 62 23.13 5.88 6.03
CA LEU A 62 23.65 4.51 6.02
C LEU A 62 22.90 3.62 7.01
N GLN A 63 22.62 4.15 8.21
CA GLN A 63 21.85 3.42 9.22
C GLN A 63 20.39 3.16 8.78
N GLN A 64 19.75 4.18 8.25
CA GLN A 64 18.34 4.11 7.87
C GLN A 64 18.10 3.29 6.59
N SER A 65 18.95 3.49 5.56
CA SER A 65 18.71 2.93 4.23
C SER A 65 19.43 1.60 3.99
N PHE A 66 20.57 1.39 4.65
CA PHE A 66 21.41 0.21 4.47
C PHE A 66 21.61 -0.61 5.75
N GLN A 67 21.05 -0.18 6.87
CA GLN A 67 21.20 -0.81 8.19
C GLN A 67 22.68 -0.98 8.61
N VAL A 68 23.54 -0.10 8.11
CA VAL A 68 24.97 -0.11 8.44
C VAL A 68 25.14 0.56 9.81
N ASP A 69 25.52 -0.23 10.83
CA ASP A 69 25.88 0.28 12.15
C ASP A 69 27.25 0.97 12.09
N THR A 70 27.47 1.93 12.97
CA THR A 70 28.77 2.61 13.16
C THR A 70 29.90 1.64 13.51
N THR A 71 29.61 0.48 14.11
CA THR A 71 30.56 -0.60 14.38
C THR A 71 31.12 -1.21 13.10
N ASN A 72 30.37 -1.20 11.99
CA ASN A 72 30.75 -1.73 10.69
C ASN A 72 31.30 -0.67 9.73
N MET A 73 31.58 0.54 10.22
CA MET A 73 32.05 1.64 9.38
C MET A 73 33.40 1.36 8.73
N ALA A 74 34.25 0.54 9.36
CA ALA A 74 35.53 0.12 8.78
C ALA A 74 35.32 -0.69 7.49
N ASP A 75 34.36 -1.60 7.47
CA ASP A 75 34.02 -2.41 6.29
C ASP A 75 33.36 -1.57 5.20
N PHE A 76 32.49 -0.63 5.58
CA PHE A 76 31.95 0.36 4.64
C PHE A 76 33.08 1.15 3.95
N LEU A 77 34.03 1.69 4.71
CA LEU A 77 35.15 2.46 4.17
C LEU A 77 36.07 1.61 3.29
N LYS A 78 36.26 0.33 3.64
CA LYS A 78 37.00 -0.62 2.80
C LYS A 78 36.32 -0.78 1.44
N GLY A 79 35.02 -1.08 1.42
CA GLY A 79 34.26 -1.22 0.18
C GLY A 79 34.23 0.07 -0.64
N PHE A 80 34.07 1.22 0.01
CA PHE A 80 34.10 2.54 -0.65
C PHE A 80 35.46 2.78 -1.36
N ARG A 81 36.58 2.53 -0.69
CA ARG A 81 37.92 2.71 -1.26
C ARG A 81 38.18 1.73 -2.42
N GLU A 82 37.80 0.46 -2.25
CA GLU A 82 37.89 -0.53 -3.31
C GLU A 82 37.10 -0.10 -4.56
N ALA A 83 35.90 0.36 -4.38
CA ALA A 83 35.04 0.86 -5.46
C ALA A 83 35.69 2.03 -6.21
N GLN A 84 36.33 2.99 -5.52
CA GLN A 84 37.04 4.11 -6.15
C GLN A 84 38.17 3.67 -7.07
N THR A 85 38.88 2.59 -6.73
CA THR A 85 39.99 2.06 -7.54
C THR A 85 39.52 1.21 -8.71
N ARG A 86 38.30 0.66 -8.67
CA ARG A 86 37.77 -0.28 -9.65
C ARG A 86 36.57 0.25 -10.44
N VAL A 87 36.34 1.55 -10.41
CA VAL A 87 35.16 2.20 -11.05
C VAL A 87 35.04 1.90 -12.56
N SER A 88 36.14 1.63 -13.25
CA SER A 88 36.17 1.32 -14.68
C SER A 88 36.25 -0.20 -14.98
N ASP A 89 36.36 -1.05 -13.97
CA ASP A 89 36.46 -2.50 -14.13
C ASP A 89 35.06 -3.10 -14.41
N PRO A 90 34.82 -3.67 -15.61
CA PRO A 90 33.51 -4.24 -15.97
C PRO A 90 33.07 -5.40 -15.05
N ALA A 91 34.03 -6.24 -14.60
CA ALA A 91 33.75 -7.36 -13.74
C ALA A 91 33.30 -6.88 -12.34
N PHE A 92 33.95 -5.85 -11.82
CA PHE A 92 33.54 -5.25 -10.56
C PHE A 92 32.17 -4.57 -10.65
N LYS A 93 31.88 -3.88 -11.78
CA LYS A 93 30.54 -3.31 -12.02
C LYS A 93 29.45 -4.38 -12.03
N ALA A 94 29.69 -5.51 -12.69
CA ALA A 94 28.77 -6.64 -12.72
C ALA A 94 28.55 -7.22 -11.33
N TYR A 95 29.63 -7.41 -10.55
CA TYR A 95 29.54 -7.88 -9.17
C TYR A 95 28.76 -6.93 -8.27
N ALA A 96 29.04 -5.63 -8.34
CA ALA A 96 28.32 -4.61 -7.59
C ALA A 96 26.82 -4.57 -7.95
N ALA A 97 26.51 -4.68 -9.25
CA ALA A 97 25.12 -4.78 -9.71
C ALA A 97 24.42 -6.03 -9.15
N GLY A 98 25.11 -7.16 -9.09
CA GLY A 98 24.59 -8.39 -8.47
C GLY A 98 24.21 -8.20 -7.00
N MET A 99 25.03 -7.50 -6.21
CA MET A 99 24.74 -7.18 -4.81
C MET A 99 23.51 -6.28 -4.68
N GLN A 100 23.38 -5.26 -5.52
CA GLN A 100 22.22 -4.35 -5.51
C GLN A 100 20.93 -5.08 -5.90
N ILE A 101 20.99 -5.95 -6.91
CA ILE A 101 19.83 -6.76 -7.32
C ILE A 101 19.45 -7.75 -6.21
N ALA A 102 20.42 -8.39 -5.56
CA ALA A 102 20.16 -9.30 -4.44
C ALA A 102 19.44 -8.58 -3.28
N GLU A 103 19.90 -7.38 -2.93
CA GLU A 103 19.25 -6.55 -1.92
C GLU A 103 17.79 -6.21 -2.33
N MET A 104 17.57 -5.76 -3.56
CA MET A 104 16.23 -5.45 -4.07
C MET A 104 15.33 -6.70 -4.09
N VAL A 105 15.85 -7.85 -4.46
CA VAL A 105 15.12 -9.13 -4.45
C VAL A 105 14.68 -9.47 -3.03
N ASN A 106 15.58 -9.38 -2.06
CA ASN A 106 15.32 -9.77 -0.68
C ASN A 106 14.44 -8.78 0.08
N SER A 107 14.61 -7.47 -0.16
CA SER A 107 13.90 -6.43 0.59
C SER A 107 12.54 -6.09 0.00
N ARG A 108 12.32 -6.29 -1.31
CA ARG A 108 11.11 -5.82 -2.00
C ARG A 108 10.42 -6.87 -2.86
N ILE A 109 11.14 -7.54 -3.78
CA ILE A 109 10.50 -8.41 -4.78
C ILE A 109 9.92 -9.65 -4.12
N LEU A 110 10.75 -10.42 -3.44
CA LEU A 110 10.35 -11.68 -2.82
C LEU A 110 9.31 -11.50 -1.70
N PRO A 111 9.42 -10.52 -0.78
CA PRO A 111 8.37 -10.24 0.19
C PRO A 111 7.02 -9.90 -0.44
N ASN A 112 7.01 -9.05 -1.48
CA ASN A 112 5.77 -8.71 -2.18
C ASN A 112 5.14 -9.94 -2.88
N MET A 113 5.97 -10.78 -3.50
CA MET A 113 5.47 -12.02 -4.10
C MET A 113 4.93 -13.00 -3.06
N LYS A 114 5.61 -13.15 -1.91
CA LYS A 114 5.13 -13.99 -0.79
C LYS A 114 3.80 -13.48 -0.22
N GLN A 115 3.61 -12.16 -0.16
CA GLN A 115 2.36 -11.57 0.34
C GLN A 115 1.13 -12.04 -0.44
N ALA A 116 1.29 -12.32 -1.74
CA ALA A 116 0.21 -12.86 -2.56
C ALA A 116 -0.29 -14.23 -2.10
N PHE A 117 0.49 -14.99 -1.36
CA PHE A 117 0.18 -16.35 -0.91
C PHE A 117 -0.14 -16.45 0.59
N VAL A 118 -0.12 -15.34 1.35
CA VAL A 118 -0.46 -15.34 2.77
C VAL A 118 -1.87 -15.86 2.99
N GLY A 119 -2.02 -16.83 3.91
CA GLY A 119 -3.29 -17.49 4.22
C GLY A 119 -3.72 -18.57 3.22
N LEU A 120 -2.89 -18.88 2.24
CA LEU A 120 -3.10 -19.99 1.31
C LEU A 120 -2.23 -21.20 1.69
N LYS A 121 -2.54 -22.36 1.08
CA LYS A 121 -1.78 -23.60 1.27
C LYS A 121 -0.37 -23.51 0.66
N ASP A 122 -0.24 -22.77 -0.44
CA ASP A 122 1.02 -22.60 -1.16
C ASP A 122 1.82 -21.44 -0.59
N SER A 123 3.15 -21.52 -0.69
CA SER A 123 4.10 -20.46 -0.32
C SER A 123 5.25 -20.40 -1.32
N ILE A 124 5.94 -19.27 -1.35
CA ILE A 124 7.18 -19.12 -2.15
C ILE A 124 8.37 -19.34 -1.23
N GLU A 125 9.10 -20.43 -1.48
CA GLU A 125 10.32 -20.76 -0.73
C GLU A 125 11.51 -19.96 -1.26
N HIS A 126 12.25 -19.32 -0.34
CA HIS A 126 13.36 -18.42 -0.68
C HIS A 126 14.41 -19.11 -1.55
N ALA A 127 14.89 -20.28 -1.13
CA ALA A 127 15.94 -21.00 -1.84
C ALA A 127 15.53 -21.39 -3.26
N MET A 128 14.29 -21.87 -3.44
CA MET A 128 13.77 -22.25 -4.76
C MET A 128 13.57 -21.03 -5.65
N PHE A 129 13.14 -19.90 -5.09
CA PHE A 129 13.05 -18.64 -5.82
C PHE A 129 14.43 -18.22 -6.35
N ILE A 130 15.47 -18.23 -5.52
CA ILE A 130 16.84 -17.87 -5.93
C ILE A 130 17.36 -18.83 -7.00
N ASN A 131 17.11 -20.13 -6.87
CA ASN A 131 17.51 -21.11 -7.89
C ASN A 131 16.84 -20.84 -9.24
N GLY A 132 15.53 -20.57 -9.26
CA GLY A 132 14.80 -20.22 -10.49
C GLY A 132 15.26 -18.89 -11.09
N PHE A 133 15.52 -17.89 -10.25
CA PHE A 133 16.06 -16.60 -10.68
C PHE A 133 17.43 -16.77 -11.37
N THR A 134 18.32 -17.56 -10.77
CA THR A 134 19.64 -17.82 -11.30
C THR A 134 19.59 -18.64 -12.58
N ALA A 135 18.74 -19.68 -12.63
CA ALA A 135 18.54 -20.51 -13.81
C ALA A 135 18.09 -19.67 -15.04
N ALA A 136 17.16 -18.74 -14.82
CA ALA A 136 16.70 -17.85 -15.88
C ALA A 136 17.83 -16.97 -16.45
N LEU A 137 18.70 -16.44 -15.59
CA LEU A 137 19.85 -15.61 -16.01
C LEU A 137 20.94 -16.43 -16.73
N GLN A 138 21.05 -17.72 -16.41
CA GLN A 138 21.98 -18.66 -17.04
C GLN A 138 21.43 -19.31 -18.31
N ASN A 139 20.17 -19.00 -18.69
CA ASN A 139 19.42 -19.69 -19.75
C ASN A 139 19.32 -21.20 -19.52
N ASP A 140 19.30 -21.64 -18.26
CA ASP A 140 19.09 -23.02 -17.89
C ASP A 140 17.60 -23.37 -18.03
N THR A 141 17.30 -24.27 -18.95
CA THR A 141 15.94 -24.72 -19.26
C THR A 141 15.64 -26.14 -18.80
N THR A 142 16.44 -26.66 -17.86
CA THR A 142 16.31 -28.05 -17.36
C THR A 142 14.90 -28.35 -16.85
N PHE A 143 14.25 -27.43 -16.15
CA PHE A 143 12.90 -27.63 -15.65
C PHE A 143 11.85 -26.87 -16.46
N PHE A 144 12.12 -25.62 -16.82
CA PHE A 144 11.19 -24.75 -17.55
C PHE A 144 11.95 -23.73 -18.39
N THR A 145 11.40 -23.38 -19.55
CA THR A 145 11.78 -22.13 -20.22
C THR A 145 11.23 -20.93 -19.46
N GLN A 146 11.83 -19.77 -19.61
CA GLN A 146 11.34 -18.52 -19.00
C GLN A 146 9.89 -18.22 -19.37
N ASN A 147 9.50 -18.49 -20.62
CA ASN A 147 8.12 -18.29 -21.11
C ASN A 147 7.12 -19.23 -20.41
N GLU A 148 7.48 -20.51 -20.25
CA GLU A 148 6.65 -21.46 -19.52
C GLU A 148 6.51 -21.10 -18.05
N ALA A 149 7.60 -20.73 -17.40
CA ALA A 149 7.60 -20.29 -16.00
C ALA A 149 6.69 -19.06 -15.82
N THR A 150 6.84 -18.06 -16.70
CA THR A 150 6.01 -16.85 -16.69
C THR A 150 4.53 -17.17 -16.89
N LYS A 151 4.19 -18.04 -17.86
CA LYS A 151 2.81 -18.43 -18.13
C LYS A 151 2.19 -19.18 -16.95
N ARG A 152 2.90 -20.17 -16.40
CA ARG A 152 2.43 -20.97 -15.26
C ARG A 152 2.27 -20.14 -14.00
N TYR A 153 3.22 -19.23 -13.73
CA TYR A 153 3.13 -18.34 -12.58
C TYR A 153 1.95 -17.39 -12.71
N ARG A 154 1.72 -16.80 -13.89
CA ARG A 154 0.56 -15.94 -14.14
C ARG A 154 -0.75 -16.70 -13.92
N GLN A 155 -0.89 -17.89 -14.47
CA GLN A 155 -2.08 -18.71 -14.25
C GLN A 155 -2.30 -18.98 -12.77
N ARG A 156 -1.24 -19.33 -12.03
CA ARG A 156 -1.35 -19.55 -10.59
C ARG A 156 -1.78 -18.30 -9.82
N MET A 157 -1.34 -17.12 -10.24
CA MET A 157 -1.77 -15.85 -9.65
C MET A 157 -3.26 -15.55 -9.93
N GLU A 158 -3.75 -15.89 -11.12
CA GLU A 158 -5.17 -15.79 -11.47
C GLU A 158 -6.01 -16.71 -10.56
N ASP A 159 -5.59 -17.96 -10.37
CA ASP A 159 -6.25 -18.93 -9.48
C ASP A 159 -6.27 -18.45 -8.01
N VAL A 160 -5.18 -17.81 -7.55
CA VAL A 160 -5.09 -17.22 -6.20
C VAL A 160 -6.10 -16.10 -6.03
N VAL A 161 -6.21 -15.20 -7.01
CA VAL A 161 -7.18 -14.09 -6.98
C VAL A 161 -8.60 -14.64 -6.98
N GLU A 162 -8.90 -15.62 -7.83
CA GLU A 162 -10.21 -16.26 -7.90
C GLU A 162 -10.59 -16.94 -6.58
N THR A 163 -9.66 -17.72 -6.00
CA THR A 163 -9.88 -18.39 -4.70
C THR A 163 -10.20 -17.38 -3.59
N ARG A 164 -9.45 -16.26 -3.53
CA ARG A 164 -9.69 -15.19 -2.56
C ARG A 164 -11.02 -14.49 -2.75
N ASN A 165 -11.35 -14.20 -4.01
CA ASN A 165 -12.63 -13.58 -4.35
C ASN A 165 -13.80 -14.50 -3.99
N ALA A 166 -13.69 -15.80 -4.24
CA ALA A 166 -14.72 -16.77 -3.85
C ALA A 166 -14.90 -16.85 -2.33
N ALA A 167 -13.81 -16.92 -1.57
CA ALA A 167 -13.85 -16.93 -0.11
C ALA A 167 -14.48 -15.64 0.44
N TYR A 168 -14.06 -14.48 -0.06
CA TYR A 168 -14.60 -13.18 0.36
C TYR A 168 -16.08 -13.01 -0.03
N LYS A 169 -16.47 -13.47 -1.21
CA LYS A 169 -17.88 -13.52 -1.64
C LYS A 169 -18.73 -14.36 -0.69
N GLN A 170 -18.22 -15.54 -0.33
CA GLN A 170 -18.92 -16.44 0.62
C GLN A 170 -19.04 -15.80 2.00
N GLU A 171 -17.99 -15.20 2.53
CA GLU A 171 -17.99 -14.46 3.80
C GLU A 171 -19.06 -13.37 3.82
N ASN A 172 -19.15 -12.56 2.75
CA ASN A 172 -20.16 -11.51 2.61
C ASN A 172 -21.60 -12.08 2.52
N ALA A 173 -21.77 -13.18 1.81
CA ALA A 173 -23.07 -13.85 1.71
C ALA A 173 -23.51 -14.43 3.06
N ASP A 174 -22.60 -15.03 3.82
CA ASP A 174 -22.89 -15.59 5.14
C ASP A 174 -23.17 -14.49 6.18
N TRP A 175 -22.44 -13.36 6.07
CA TRP A 175 -22.73 -12.18 6.87
C TRP A 175 -24.18 -11.69 6.63
N LEU A 176 -24.62 -11.59 5.37
CA LEU A 176 -26.00 -11.18 5.04
C LEU A 176 -27.03 -12.17 5.57
N LYS A 177 -26.78 -13.48 5.47
CA LYS A 177 -27.68 -14.51 6.04
C LYS A 177 -27.81 -14.39 7.56
N ALA A 178 -26.70 -14.08 8.25
CA ALA A 178 -26.71 -13.86 9.69
C ALA A 178 -27.41 -12.53 10.05
N ASN A 179 -27.17 -11.48 9.26
CA ASN A 179 -27.72 -10.15 9.47
C ASN A 179 -29.26 -10.14 9.31
N ALA A 180 -29.79 -10.90 8.36
CA ALA A 180 -31.25 -11.02 8.13
C ALA A 180 -32.02 -11.55 9.35
N LYS A 181 -31.33 -12.27 10.28
CA LYS A 181 -31.93 -12.83 11.49
C LYS A 181 -31.94 -11.86 12.69
N LYS A 182 -31.31 -10.70 12.54
CA LYS A 182 -31.24 -9.68 13.61
C LYS A 182 -32.60 -9.02 13.81
N GLU A 183 -32.90 -8.70 15.05
CA GLU A 183 -34.15 -8.01 15.40
C GLU A 183 -34.30 -6.68 14.68
N GLY A 184 -35.48 -6.47 14.10
CA GLY A 184 -35.81 -5.27 13.34
C GLY A 184 -35.18 -5.17 11.94
N MET A 185 -34.51 -6.23 11.48
CA MET A 185 -33.99 -6.30 10.11
C MET A 185 -35.05 -6.84 9.15
N HIS A 186 -35.28 -6.12 8.07
CA HIS A 186 -36.18 -6.50 6.98
C HIS A 186 -35.38 -6.84 5.74
N THR A 187 -35.87 -7.80 4.94
CA THR A 187 -35.23 -8.20 3.68
C THR A 187 -36.23 -8.06 2.55
N THR A 188 -35.88 -7.36 1.50
CA THR A 188 -36.72 -7.23 0.28
C THR A 188 -36.52 -8.42 -0.66
N PRO A 189 -37.40 -8.59 -1.67
CA PRO A 189 -37.24 -9.66 -2.67
C PRO A 189 -35.95 -9.56 -3.48
N SER A 190 -35.32 -8.39 -3.62
CA SER A 190 -34.04 -8.17 -4.30
C SER A 190 -32.84 -8.66 -3.48
N GLY A 191 -33.05 -8.90 -2.17
CA GLY A 191 -32.02 -9.23 -1.20
C GLY A 191 -31.47 -8.02 -0.44
N LEU A 192 -31.94 -6.81 -0.70
CA LEU A 192 -31.63 -5.63 0.10
C LEU A 192 -32.10 -5.85 1.53
N GLN A 193 -31.25 -5.52 2.52
CA GLN A 193 -31.65 -5.57 3.93
C GLN A 193 -31.64 -4.17 4.51
N TYR A 194 -32.64 -3.87 5.35
CA TYR A 194 -32.70 -2.58 6.03
C TYR A 194 -33.28 -2.69 7.43
N LYS A 195 -32.86 -1.78 8.28
CA LYS A 195 -33.42 -1.57 9.62
C LYS A 195 -33.78 -0.11 9.77
N VAL A 196 -35.03 0.16 10.16
CA VAL A 196 -35.49 1.51 10.47
C VAL A 196 -34.95 1.92 11.83
N LEU A 197 -34.07 2.92 11.85
CA LEU A 197 -33.50 3.52 13.07
C LEU A 197 -34.33 4.70 13.55
N VAL A 198 -34.83 5.51 12.61
CA VAL A 198 -35.77 6.60 12.84
C VAL A 198 -36.81 6.57 11.71
N GLU A 199 -38.08 6.58 12.06
CA GLU A 199 -39.16 6.62 11.09
C GLU A 199 -39.46 8.06 10.68
N GLY A 200 -39.40 8.36 9.38
CA GLY A 200 -39.76 9.63 8.80
C GLY A 200 -41.27 9.72 8.59
N LYS A 201 -41.78 10.94 8.47
CA LYS A 201 -43.20 11.22 8.23
C LYS A 201 -43.43 12.02 6.93
N GLY A 202 -42.37 12.35 6.21
CA GLY A 202 -42.47 13.11 4.96
C GLY A 202 -42.82 12.24 3.75
N PRO A 203 -42.88 12.81 2.55
CA PRO A 203 -43.12 12.07 1.32
C PRO A 203 -42.00 11.13 0.99
N MET A 204 -42.30 10.03 0.26
CA MET A 204 -41.32 9.13 -0.31
C MET A 204 -40.82 9.66 -1.67
N PRO A 205 -39.50 9.63 -1.95
CA PRO A 205 -38.97 10.02 -3.24
C PRO A 205 -39.38 9.08 -4.36
N LYS A 206 -39.47 9.61 -5.57
CA LYS A 206 -39.55 8.83 -6.82
C LYS A 206 -38.14 8.61 -7.35
N GLU A 207 -37.98 7.65 -8.24
CA GLU A 207 -36.66 7.35 -8.85
C GLU A 207 -36.05 8.57 -9.58
N SER A 208 -36.87 9.42 -10.15
CA SER A 208 -36.43 10.64 -10.84
C SER A 208 -36.06 11.81 -9.93
N ASP A 209 -36.39 11.72 -8.64
CA ASP A 209 -36.19 12.81 -7.71
C ASP A 209 -34.72 12.95 -7.29
N LYS A 210 -34.36 14.21 -6.98
CA LYS A 210 -33.12 14.52 -6.29
C LYS A 210 -33.37 14.51 -4.79
N VAL A 211 -32.51 13.88 -4.05
CA VAL A 211 -32.60 13.76 -2.59
C VAL A 211 -31.36 14.29 -1.92
N LYS A 212 -31.55 14.94 -0.78
CA LYS A 212 -30.50 15.36 0.14
C LYS A 212 -30.39 14.35 1.26
N VAL A 213 -29.19 13.78 1.43
CA VAL A 213 -28.93 12.73 2.43
C VAL A 213 -27.70 13.04 3.26
N LYS A 214 -27.68 12.51 4.50
CA LYS A 214 -26.44 12.26 5.26
C LYS A 214 -26.20 10.77 5.29
N TYR A 215 -24.95 10.33 5.16
CA TYR A 215 -24.66 8.92 5.16
C TYR A 215 -23.23 8.60 5.62
N GLU A 216 -23.06 7.37 6.07
CA GLU A 216 -21.79 6.73 6.25
C GLU A 216 -21.85 5.31 5.70
N GLY A 217 -20.90 4.96 4.85
CA GLY A 217 -20.75 3.64 4.23
C GLY A 217 -19.56 2.89 4.79
N ARG A 218 -19.78 1.62 5.20
CA ARG A 218 -18.75 0.72 5.73
C ARG A 218 -18.85 -0.68 5.14
N LEU A 219 -17.76 -1.40 5.17
CA LEU A 219 -17.68 -2.82 4.84
C LEU A 219 -18.12 -3.68 6.04
N ILE A 220 -18.25 -5.00 5.85
CA ILE A 220 -18.64 -5.95 6.92
C ILE A 220 -17.61 -6.02 8.06
N ASP A 221 -16.35 -5.69 7.81
CA ASP A 221 -15.26 -5.60 8.80
C ASP A 221 -15.24 -4.27 9.57
N GLY A 222 -16.18 -3.36 9.27
CA GLY A 222 -16.29 -2.04 9.87
C GLY A 222 -15.46 -0.94 9.20
N THR A 223 -14.67 -1.26 8.17
CA THR A 223 -13.89 -0.27 7.43
C THR A 223 -14.79 0.75 6.76
N VAL A 224 -14.70 2.02 7.16
CA VAL A 224 -15.45 3.14 6.56
C VAL A 224 -14.79 3.54 5.27
N PHE A 225 -15.51 3.41 4.15
CA PHE A 225 -15.00 3.77 2.83
C PHE A 225 -15.51 5.13 2.33
N ASP A 226 -16.65 5.60 2.84
CA ASP A 226 -17.19 6.92 2.51
C ASP A 226 -18.12 7.43 3.62
N SER A 227 -18.11 8.76 3.86
CA SER A 227 -18.96 9.40 4.87
C SER A 227 -19.21 10.87 4.52
N SER A 228 -20.47 11.28 4.51
CA SER A 228 -20.83 12.68 4.35
C SER A 228 -20.54 13.50 5.61
N TYR A 229 -20.49 12.87 6.78
CA TYR A 229 -20.25 13.55 8.05
C TYR A 229 -18.85 14.18 8.16
N LYS A 230 -17.91 13.76 7.30
CA LYS A 230 -16.55 14.31 7.21
C LYS A 230 -16.44 15.52 6.27
N ARG A 231 -17.58 16.00 5.72
CA ARG A 231 -17.65 17.08 4.74
C ARG A 231 -18.40 18.30 5.31
N ASP A 232 -18.22 19.44 4.67
CA ASP A 232 -19.01 20.63 4.94
C ASP A 232 -19.58 21.16 3.61
N PRO A 233 -20.93 21.19 3.43
CA PRO A 233 -21.95 20.67 4.37
C PRO A 233 -21.95 19.15 4.50
N GLN A 234 -22.41 18.62 5.65
CA GLN A 234 -22.50 17.19 5.94
C GLN A 234 -23.58 16.45 5.11
N THR A 235 -24.11 17.07 4.10
CA THR A 235 -25.13 16.51 3.22
C THR A 235 -24.63 16.42 1.79
N ASN A 236 -25.06 15.37 1.10
CA ASN A 236 -24.87 15.23 -0.34
C ASN A 236 -26.22 15.15 -1.04
N THR A 237 -26.28 15.66 -2.27
CA THR A 237 -27.45 15.56 -3.13
C THR A 237 -27.19 14.54 -4.22
N PHE A 238 -28.10 13.59 -4.38
CA PHE A 238 -28.06 12.56 -5.43
C PHE A 238 -29.42 12.47 -6.13
N ARG A 239 -29.39 12.11 -7.42
CA ARG A 239 -30.59 11.67 -8.11
C ARG A 239 -30.80 10.18 -7.79
N CYS A 240 -32.01 9.76 -7.40
CA CYS A 240 -32.25 8.38 -6.92
C CYS A 240 -31.91 7.31 -7.97
N ASN A 241 -31.98 7.60 -9.25
CA ASN A 241 -31.63 6.67 -10.34
C ASN A 241 -30.17 6.78 -10.84
N GLU A 242 -29.34 7.64 -10.23
CA GLU A 242 -27.92 7.81 -10.61
C GLU A 242 -26.96 7.23 -9.56
N VAL A 243 -27.46 6.39 -8.67
CA VAL A 243 -26.69 5.71 -7.61
C VAL A 243 -26.71 4.20 -7.81
N ILE A 244 -26.04 3.43 -6.95
CA ILE A 244 -26.12 1.97 -6.99
C ILE A 244 -27.56 1.48 -6.77
N LYS A 245 -27.93 0.35 -7.36
CA LYS A 245 -29.31 -0.16 -7.33
C LYS A 245 -29.90 -0.26 -5.94
N GLY A 246 -29.11 -0.73 -4.96
CA GLY A 246 -29.55 -0.83 -3.58
C GLY A 246 -29.86 0.54 -2.95
N TRP A 247 -29.17 1.60 -3.34
CA TRP A 247 -29.53 2.96 -2.91
C TRP A 247 -30.83 3.46 -3.58
N THR A 248 -31.00 3.23 -4.88
CA THR A 248 -32.24 3.55 -5.59
C THR A 248 -33.42 2.92 -4.88
N GLU A 249 -33.35 1.61 -4.61
CA GLU A 249 -34.40 0.86 -3.93
C GLU A 249 -34.64 1.40 -2.52
N ALA A 250 -33.63 1.57 -1.70
CA ALA A 250 -33.76 2.06 -0.34
C ALA A 250 -34.38 3.47 -0.30
N LEU A 251 -33.84 4.41 -1.07
CA LEU A 251 -34.29 5.81 -1.08
C LEU A 251 -35.76 5.97 -1.50
N THR A 252 -36.22 5.16 -2.44
CA THR A 252 -37.63 5.20 -2.89
C THR A 252 -38.60 4.56 -1.90
N MET A 253 -38.08 3.80 -0.91
CA MET A 253 -38.85 3.23 0.18
C MET A 253 -38.82 4.09 1.45
N MET A 254 -37.87 5.03 1.59
CA MET A 254 -37.68 5.84 2.77
C MET A 254 -38.56 7.08 2.77
N PRO A 255 -39.44 7.31 3.75
CA PRO A 255 -40.04 8.60 3.95
C PRO A 255 -39.00 9.66 4.34
N VAL A 256 -39.17 10.91 3.88
CA VAL A 256 -38.30 12.02 4.31
C VAL A 256 -38.33 12.15 5.83
N GLY A 257 -37.17 12.39 6.42
CA GLY A 257 -36.96 12.40 7.87
C GLY A 257 -36.55 11.02 8.45
N SER A 258 -36.52 9.98 7.61
CA SER A 258 -36.07 8.65 8.05
C SER A 258 -34.56 8.58 8.20
N LYS A 259 -34.15 7.69 9.13
CA LYS A 259 -32.77 7.20 9.22
C LYS A 259 -32.78 5.69 9.24
N TRP A 260 -32.10 5.08 8.27
CA TRP A 260 -32.07 3.62 8.13
C TRP A 260 -30.62 3.13 8.14
N GLU A 261 -30.43 1.90 8.64
CA GLU A 261 -29.27 1.09 8.29
C GLU A 261 -29.66 0.23 7.09
N VAL A 262 -28.89 0.32 6.01
CA VAL A 262 -29.16 -0.36 4.74
C VAL A 262 -27.96 -1.23 4.40
N CYS A 263 -28.19 -2.57 4.29
CA CYS A 263 -27.16 -3.53 3.92
C CYS A 263 -27.42 -4.01 2.50
N ILE A 264 -26.49 -3.69 1.61
CA ILE A 264 -26.63 -3.85 0.15
C ILE A 264 -25.76 -5.01 -0.30
N PRO A 265 -26.34 -6.13 -0.81
CA PRO A 265 -25.57 -7.22 -1.37
C PRO A 265 -24.84 -6.78 -2.66
N GLU A 266 -23.80 -7.49 -3.03
CA GLU A 266 -22.89 -7.13 -4.12
C GLU A 266 -23.61 -6.91 -5.48
N ASN A 267 -24.64 -7.70 -5.78
CA ASN A 267 -25.42 -7.62 -7.03
C ASN A 267 -26.26 -6.32 -7.14
N LEU A 268 -26.53 -5.67 -6.03
CA LEU A 268 -27.19 -4.35 -5.96
C LEU A 268 -26.18 -3.20 -5.78
N ALA A 269 -24.87 -3.51 -5.74
CA ALA A 269 -23.76 -2.57 -5.57
C ALA A 269 -22.79 -2.65 -6.76
N TYR A 270 -21.53 -3.03 -6.52
CA TYR A 270 -20.47 -3.03 -7.53
C TYR A 270 -20.18 -4.41 -8.14
N GLY A 271 -20.77 -5.48 -7.61
CA GLY A 271 -20.58 -6.86 -8.10
C GLY A 271 -19.12 -7.30 -8.01
N GLY A 272 -18.63 -7.95 -9.05
CA GLY A 272 -17.24 -8.40 -9.17
C GLY A 272 -16.22 -7.28 -9.48
N ARG A 273 -16.60 -5.99 -9.46
CA ARG A 273 -15.72 -4.87 -9.76
C ARG A 273 -15.18 -4.24 -8.48
N GLN A 274 -13.90 -3.86 -8.51
CA GLN A 274 -13.32 -3.02 -7.46
C GLN A 274 -13.74 -1.56 -7.65
N ALA A 275 -14.08 -0.87 -6.55
CA ALA A 275 -14.42 0.56 -6.55
C ALA A 275 -13.69 1.27 -5.39
N GLY A 276 -12.56 1.89 -5.68
CA GLY A 276 -11.69 2.48 -4.66
C GLY A 276 -11.24 1.45 -3.62
N GLN A 277 -11.61 1.65 -2.35
CA GLN A 277 -11.32 0.72 -1.24
C GLN A 277 -12.30 -0.47 -1.17
N ILE A 278 -13.39 -0.45 -1.95
CA ILE A 278 -14.39 -1.51 -1.98
C ILE A 278 -13.87 -2.65 -2.86
N LYS A 279 -13.66 -3.81 -2.25
CA LYS A 279 -13.21 -5.03 -2.94
C LYS A 279 -14.35 -5.61 -3.80
N PRO A 280 -14.03 -6.43 -4.83
CA PRO A 280 -15.02 -7.24 -5.52
C PRO A 280 -15.89 -8.05 -4.54
N TYR A 281 -17.18 -8.15 -4.84
CA TYR A 281 -18.16 -8.91 -4.06
C TYR A 281 -18.43 -8.41 -2.64
N SER A 282 -18.08 -7.15 -2.32
CA SER A 282 -18.37 -6.55 -1.02
C SER A 282 -19.86 -6.32 -0.81
N THR A 283 -20.35 -6.70 0.35
CA THR A 283 -21.60 -6.18 0.93
C THR A 283 -21.33 -4.80 1.50
N LEU A 284 -22.19 -3.84 1.21
CA LEU A 284 -22.06 -2.47 1.68
C LEU A 284 -23.08 -2.19 2.77
N ILE A 285 -22.65 -1.62 3.88
CA ILE A 285 -23.51 -1.25 4.99
C ILE A 285 -23.51 0.26 5.07
N PHE A 286 -24.69 0.86 4.88
CA PHE A 286 -24.85 2.29 4.99
C PHE A 286 -25.78 2.66 6.15
N THR A 287 -25.40 3.66 6.91
CA THR A 287 -26.37 4.43 7.68
C THR A 287 -26.78 5.63 6.83
N VAL A 288 -28.05 5.72 6.45
CA VAL A 288 -28.58 6.77 5.57
C VAL A 288 -29.65 7.54 6.31
N GLU A 289 -29.55 8.88 6.29
CA GLU A 289 -30.57 9.81 6.77
C GLU A 289 -31.09 10.61 5.59
N LEU A 290 -32.36 10.43 5.26
CA LEU A 290 -33.03 11.14 4.16
C LEU A 290 -33.55 12.50 4.67
N VAL A 291 -32.80 13.55 4.36
CA VAL A 291 -33.08 14.92 4.87
C VAL A 291 -34.21 15.60 4.10
N GLY A 292 -34.29 15.36 2.78
CA GLY A 292 -35.34 16.01 1.97
C GLY A 292 -35.28 15.62 0.49
N ILE A 293 -36.33 15.99 -0.23
CA ILE A 293 -36.42 15.93 -1.70
C ILE A 293 -36.14 17.33 -2.21
N GLU A 294 -35.16 17.47 -3.13
CA GLU A 294 -34.89 18.74 -3.82
C GLU A 294 -35.81 18.86 -5.04
N LYS A 295 -36.39 20.03 -5.19
CA LYS A 295 -37.27 20.38 -6.33
C LYS A 295 -36.43 20.83 -7.53
#